data_eb3acdef1979168257a159f9869c9b97
#
_entry.id   eb3acdef1979168257a159f9869c9b97
#
_cell.length_a   1.000
_cell.length_b   1.000
_cell.length_c   1.000
_cell.angle_alpha   90.00
_cell.angle_beta   90.00
_cell.angle_gamma   90.00
#
_symmetry.space_group_name_H-M   'P 1'
#
loop_
_entity.id
_entity.type
_entity.pdbx_description
1 polymer ?
#
loop_
_entity_poly.entity_id
_entity_poly.type
_entity_poly.pdbx_seq_one_letter_code
_entity_poly.pdbx_strand_id
1 'polypeptide(L)'
;MDKLNKDWSVLKTYDCDHLARIALPLGGIGTGTVSLGGRGDLRDWEIVNRPAKGFIPGERFSGKPFFALWAKPKGGEAVTRALEGPLDLSLYEGASGSDAANHGLPRFANCSFAAAYPLGQVLLSDPNTPVRVRLEAFNPLVP
;
A
#
# COMPACT_ATOMS: atom_id res chain seq x y z
N MET A 1 -10.71 14.57 17.76
CA MET A 1 -11.55 13.56 17.06
C MET A 1 -11.15 13.61 15.60
N ASP A 2 -10.52 12.54 15.12
CA ASP A 2 -9.77 12.54 13.86
C ASP A 2 -10.75 12.44 12.69
N LYS A 3 -10.92 13.52 11.92
CA LYS A 3 -11.83 13.58 10.77
C LYS A 3 -11.46 12.61 9.63
N LEU A 4 -10.28 11.98 9.71
CA LEU A 4 -9.84 10.97 8.74
C LEU A 4 -10.42 9.59 9.02
N ASN A 5 -10.85 9.34 10.24
CA ASN A 5 -11.50 8.10 10.64
C ASN A 5 -13.02 8.30 10.64
N LYS A 6 -13.60 8.55 9.48
CA LYS A 6 -15.04 8.49 9.32
C LYS A 6 -15.39 7.01 9.35
N ASP A 7 -15.84 6.57 10.52
CA ASP A 7 -16.12 5.18 10.84
C ASP A 7 -17.16 4.59 9.85
N TRP A 8 -16.67 3.84 8.92
CA TRP A 8 -17.50 2.85 8.29
C TRP A 8 -17.62 1.71 9.30
N SER A 9 -18.70 1.68 10.03
CA SER A 9 -18.95 0.75 11.15
C SER A 9 -18.80 -0.74 10.81
N VAL A 10 -18.67 -1.07 9.53
CA VAL A 10 -18.49 -2.43 9.02
C VAL A 10 -17.04 -2.76 8.64
N LEU A 11 -16.10 -1.81 8.73
CA LEU A 11 -14.70 -2.07 8.38
C LEU A 11 -14.01 -2.84 9.49
N LYS A 12 -13.38 -3.96 9.12
CA LYS A 12 -12.41 -4.63 9.96
C LYS A 12 -11.06 -3.92 9.84
N THR A 13 -10.49 -3.53 10.96
CA THR A 13 -9.18 -2.87 11.03
C THR A 13 -8.08 -3.88 11.33
N TYR A 14 -6.95 -3.72 10.65
CA TYR A 14 -5.72 -4.48 10.82
C TYR A 14 -4.59 -3.51 11.17
N ASP A 15 -3.88 -3.80 12.23
CA ASP A 15 -2.71 -3.04 12.69
C ASP A 15 -1.42 -3.45 11.95
N CYS A 16 -0.30 -2.82 12.34
CA CYS A 16 1.01 -3.05 11.71
C CYS A 16 1.46 -4.52 11.70
N ASP A 17 1.06 -5.31 12.70
CA ASP A 17 1.48 -6.71 12.84
C ASP A 17 0.69 -7.66 11.93
N HIS A 18 -0.37 -7.18 11.31
CA HIS A 18 -1.30 -7.99 10.52
C HIS A 18 -1.40 -7.57 9.04
N LEU A 19 -0.48 -6.74 8.54
CA LEU A 19 -0.53 -6.18 7.17
C LEU A 19 0.10 -7.06 6.10
N ALA A 20 1.08 -7.89 6.46
CA ALA A 20 1.98 -8.57 5.51
C ALA A 20 1.25 -9.48 4.49
N ARG A 21 0.11 -10.05 4.87
CA ARG A 21 -0.66 -10.98 4.03
C ARG A 21 -1.92 -10.39 3.41
N ILE A 22 -2.17 -9.11 3.61
CA ILE A 22 -3.33 -8.43 3.03
C ILE A 22 -3.07 -8.17 1.55
N ALA A 23 -4.03 -8.55 0.72
CA ALA A 23 -4.07 -8.24 -0.70
C ALA A 23 -5.54 -8.02 -1.11
N LEU A 24 -5.91 -6.76 -1.37
CA LEU A 24 -7.22 -6.39 -1.91
C LEU A 24 -7.11 -6.35 -3.45
N PRO A 25 -7.75 -7.26 -4.19
CA PRO A 25 -7.69 -7.25 -5.64
C PRO A 25 -8.43 -6.04 -6.21
N LEU A 26 -7.83 -5.38 -7.20
CA LEU A 26 -8.34 -4.16 -7.84
C LEU A 26 -8.77 -4.39 -9.30
N GLY A 27 -8.70 -5.61 -9.77
CA GLY A 27 -9.02 -5.95 -11.17
C GLY A 27 -10.49 -6.25 -11.41
N GLY A 28 -10.87 -6.21 -12.68
CA GLY A 28 -12.18 -6.64 -13.18
C GLY A 28 -12.12 -8.00 -13.88
N ILE A 29 -13.26 -8.45 -14.42
CA ILE A 29 -13.34 -9.72 -15.17
C ILE A 29 -12.51 -9.61 -16.46
N GLY A 30 -11.56 -10.54 -16.64
CA GLY A 30 -10.76 -10.66 -17.85
C GLY A 30 -9.69 -9.58 -18.06
N THR A 31 -9.50 -8.68 -17.11
CA THR A 31 -8.52 -7.57 -17.21
C THR A 31 -7.20 -7.89 -16.53
N GLY A 32 -7.11 -9.00 -15.82
CA GLY A 32 -6.04 -9.25 -14.87
C GLY A 32 -6.28 -8.53 -13.53
N THR A 33 -5.41 -8.77 -12.58
CA THR A 33 -5.54 -8.27 -11.21
C THR A 33 -4.23 -7.63 -10.74
N VAL A 34 -4.36 -6.51 -10.06
CA VAL A 34 -3.33 -5.94 -9.19
C VAL A 34 -3.94 -5.82 -7.82
N SER A 35 -3.21 -6.18 -6.77
CA SER A 35 -3.72 -6.07 -5.39
C SER A 35 -3.11 -4.87 -4.68
N LEU A 36 -3.95 -4.17 -3.90
CA LEU A 36 -3.47 -3.24 -2.89
C LEU A 36 -3.07 -4.05 -1.66
N GLY A 37 -1.80 -4.01 -1.31
CA GLY A 37 -1.27 -4.62 -0.09
C GLY A 37 -1.65 -3.87 1.17
N GLY A 38 -1.58 -4.54 2.32
CA GLY A 38 -2.00 -3.96 3.61
C GLY A 38 -1.20 -2.73 4.03
N ARG A 39 0.00 -2.55 3.54
CA ARG A 39 0.84 -1.37 3.82
C ARG A 39 0.84 -0.31 2.70
N GLY A 40 -0.02 -0.47 1.66
CA GLY A 40 -0.14 0.49 0.56
C GLY A 40 0.66 0.13 -0.69
N ASP A 41 1.40 -0.96 -0.68
CA ASP A 41 2.14 -1.47 -1.82
C ASP A 41 1.21 -2.08 -2.88
N LEU A 42 1.64 -2.02 -4.13
CA LEU A 42 0.97 -2.72 -5.24
C LEU A 42 1.66 -4.05 -5.48
N ARG A 43 0.91 -5.14 -5.35
CA ARG A 43 1.43 -6.52 -5.40
C ARG A 43 0.50 -7.45 -6.18
N ASP A 44 0.92 -8.70 -6.30
CA ASP A 44 0.13 -9.74 -6.98
C ASP A 44 -0.31 -9.30 -8.39
N TRP A 45 0.65 -8.95 -9.23
CA TRP A 45 0.39 -8.53 -10.60
C TRP A 45 0.06 -9.74 -11.48
N GLU A 46 -1.19 -10.15 -11.42
CA GLU A 46 -1.70 -11.29 -12.17
C GLU A 46 -2.30 -10.82 -13.50
N ILE A 47 -1.44 -10.53 -14.45
CA ILE A 47 -1.82 -10.05 -15.78
C ILE A 47 -1.82 -11.23 -16.76
N VAL A 48 -2.72 -11.22 -17.76
CA VAL A 48 -2.88 -12.24 -18.79
C VAL A 48 -3.15 -13.67 -18.24
N ASN A 49 -3.99 -13.77 -17.21
CA ASN A 49 -4.41 -15.04 -16.59
C ASN A 49 -3.25 -15.90 -16.05
N ARG A 50 -2.16 -15.30 -15.64
CA ARG A 50 -1.05 -16.00 -15.00
C ARG A 50 -1.08 -15.73 -13.50
N PRO A 51 -1.29 -16.75 -12.66
CA PRO A 51 -1.16 -16.61 -11.21
C PRO A 51 0.24 -16.09 -10.86
N ALA A 52 0.30 -15.04 -10.07
CA ALA A 52 1.56 -14.37 -9.74
C ALA A 52 1.52 -13.78 -8.32
N LYS A 53 1.18 -14.61 -7.33
CA LYS A 53 1.14 -14.21 -5.92
C LYS A 53 2.48 -13.67 -5.45
N GLY A 54 2.46 -12.48 -4.85
CA GLY A 54 3.66 -11.78 -4.43
C GLY A 54 4.46 -11.12 -5.56
N PHE A 55 4.12 -11.36 -6.82
CA PHE A 55 4.87 -10.80 -7.94
C PHE A 55 4.64 -9.29 -8.08
N ILE A 56 5.73 -8.56 -8.21
CA ILE A 56 5.76 -7.12 -8.52
C ILE A 56 6.65 -6.96 -9.75
N PRO A 57 6.14 -6.40 -10.88
CA PRO A 57 6.96 -6.19 -12.06
C PRO A 57 8.13 -5.23 -11.77
N GLY A 58 9.29 -5.50 -12.31
CA GLY A 58 10.43 -4.58 -12.16
C GLY A 58 11.82 -5.18 -12.18
N GLU A 59 11.98 -6.51 -12.23
CA GLU A 59 13.34 -7.10 -12.25
C GLU A 59 14.12 -6.84 -13.55
N ARG A 60 13.44 -6.51 -14.65
CA ARG A 60 14.07 -6.17 -15.95
C ARG A 60 13.88 -4.71 -16.37
N PHE A 61 13.01 -3.98 -15.69
CA PHE A 61 12.75 -2.57 -15.97
C PHE A 61 12.98 -1.80 -14.67
N SER A 62 13.83 -0.84 -14.68
CA SER A 62 14.31 -0.04 -13.56
C SER A 62 13.17 0.65 -12.79
N GLY A 63 12.52 -0.08 -11.88
CA GLY A 63 11.54 0.47 -10.94
C GLY A 63 10.31 -0.39 -10.75
N LYS A 64 10.07 -0.80 -9.51
CA LYS A 64 8.80 -1.40 -9.08
C LYS A 64 7.74 -0.28 -8.98
N PRO A 65 6.49 -0.50 -9.40
CA PRO A 65 5.44 0.54 -9.32
C PRO A 65 5.11 0.87 -7.87
N PHE A 66 5.00 2.14 -7.57
CA PHE A 66 4.64 2.67 -6.25
C PHE A 66 3.98 4.04 -6.39
N PHE A 67 3.29 4.47 -5.35
CA PHE A 67 2.80 5.84 -5.23
C PHE A 67 3.74 6.68 -4.38
N ALA A 68 3.92 7.94 -4.74
CA ALA A 68 4.71 8.89 -3.96
C ALA A 68 3.93 10.18 -3.70
N LEU A 69 4.24 10.81 -2.58
CA LEU A 69 3.74 12.12 -2.18
C LEU A 69 4.91 13.08 -2.02
N TRP A 70 4.77 14.26 -2.60
CA TRP A 70 5.56 15.43 -2.25
C TRP A 70 4.64 16.47 -1.60
N ALA A 71 5.03 16.99 -0.46
CA ALA A 71 4.27 18.00 0.27
C ALA A 71 5.19 19.09 0.82
N LYS A 72 4.78 20.36 0.67
CA LYS A 72 5.47 21.50 1.25
C LYS A 72 4.47 22.40 1.97
N PRO A 73 4.46 22.43 3.30
CA PRO A 73 3.62 23.35 4.04
C PRO A 73 4.10 24.80 3.83
N LYS A 74 3.20 25.76 3.99
CA LYS A 74 3.56 27.18 3.88
C LYS A 74 4.57 27.55 4.98
N GLY A 75 5.75 28.00 4.56
CA GLY A 75 6.84 28.37 5.48
C GLY A 75 7.62 27.19 6.08
N GLY A 76 7.34 25.95 5.66
CA GLY A 76 8.04 24.76 6.10
C GLY A 76 8.92 24.13 5.02
N GLU A 77 9.63 23.08 5.40
CA GLU A 77 10.44 22.28 4.48
C GLU A 77 9.57 21.30 3.67
N ALA A 78 10.04 20.99 2.47
CA ALA A 78 9.39 19.97 1.64
C ALA A 78 9.73 18.57 2.14
N VAL A 79 8.73 17.68 2.11
CA VAL A 79 8.91 16.27 2.43
C VAL A 79 8.44 15.41 1.27
N THR A 80 9.15 14.31 1.04
CA THR A 80 8.75 13.28 0.07
C THR A 80 8.64 11.94 0.78
N ARG A 81 7.58 11.19 0.47
CA ARG A 81 7.35 9.85 1.00
C ARG A 81 6.80 8.93 -0.08
N ALA A 82 7.21 7.67 -0.08
CA ALA A 82 6.42 6.63 -0.72
C ALA A 82 5.13 6.44 0.08
N LEU A 83 4.01 6.24 -0.61
CA LEU A 83 2.70 6.00 0.02
C LEU A 83 2.58 4.55 0.50
N GLU A 84 3.57 4.14 1.28
CA GLU A 84 3.69 2.80 1.87
C GLU A 84 4.01 2.92 3.35
N GLY A 85 3.49 1.98 4.14
CA GLY A 85 3.88 1.77 5.52
C GLY A 85 5.23 1.06 5.65
N PRO A 86 5.70 0.82 6.89
CA PRO A 86 6.96 0.14 7.17
C PRO A 86 7.02 -1.24 6.52
N LEU A 87 8.22 -1.70 6.21
CA LEU A 87 8.45 -3.07 5.78
C LEU A 87 8.35 -4.02 6.98
N ASP A 88 7.70 -5.15 6.77
CA ASP A 88 7.77 -6.26 7.71
C ASP A 88 9.21 -6.81 7.75
N LEU A 89 9.67 -7.25 8.93
CA LEU A 89 11.01 -7.78 9.12
C LEU A 89 11.30 -8.99 8.22
N SER A 90 10.28 -9.81 7.95
CA SER A 90 10.40 -10.96 7.05
C SER A 90 10.75 -10.59 5.60
N LEU A 91 10.48 -9.35 5.19
CA LEU A 91 10.82 -8.85 3.85
C LEU A 91 12.28 -8.42 3.72
N TYR A 92 13.03 -8.32 4.83
CA TYR A 92 14.46 -8.03 4.83
C TYR A 92 15.34 -9.27 4.76
N GLU A 93 14.75 -10.46 4.92
CA GLU A 93 15.49 -11.72 4.94
C GLU A 93 15.53 -12.36 3.55
N GLY A 94 16.69 -12.91 3.20
CA GLY A 94 16.91 -13.68 1.97
C GLY A 94 18.24 -13.36 1.30
N ALA A 95 18.74 -14.30 0.51
CA ALA A 95 20.00 -14.17 -0.22
C ALA A 95 20.00 -13.04 -1.26
N SER A 96 18.83 -12.60 -1.69
CA SER A 96 18.64 -11.54 -2.68
C SER A 96 18.26 -10.19 -2.07
N GLY A 97 18.25 -10.06 -0.74
CA GLY A 97 17.78 -8.86 -0.05
C GLY A 97 16.25 -8.80 0.09
N SER A 98 15.70 -7.61 0.18
CA SER A 98 14.25 -7.41 0.37
C SER A 98 13.46 -7.60 -0.91
N ASP A 99 12.38 -8.36 -0.86
CA ASP A 99 11.39 -8.49 -1.96
C ASP A 99 10.54 -7.23 -2.15
N ALA A 100 10.60 -6.28 -1.23
CA ALA A 100 9.88 -5.02 -1.35
C ALA A 100 10.48 -4.10 -2.41
N ALA A 101 9.66 -3.20 -2.94
CA ALA A 101 10.12 -2.18 -3.87
C ALA A 101 11.21 -1.32 -3.24
N ASN A 102 12.38 -1.27 -3.87
CA ASN A 102 13.46 -0.35 -3.50
C ASN A 102 13.41 0.88 -4.41
N HIS A 103 12.61 1.86 -4.02
CA HIS A 103 12.43 3.12 -4.78
C HIS A 103 13.28 4.28 -4.23
N GLY A 104 14.10 4.04 -3.20
CA GLY A 104 14.98 5.05 -2.60
C GLY A 104 14.27 6.16 -1.82
N LEU A 105 12.95 6.07 -1.63
CA LEU A 105 12.17 7.05 -0.85
C LEU A 105 11.86 6.51 0.55
N PRO A 106 11.87 7.38 1.57
CA PRO A 106 11.39 6.99 2.89
C PRO A 106 9.90 6.68 2.85
N ARG A 107 9.48 5.67 3.62
CA ARG A 107 8.09 5.27 3.84
C ARG A 107 7.49 6.00 5.04
N PHE A 108 6.18 5.92 5.20
CA PHE A 108 5.51 6.39 6.41
C PHE A 108 5.84 5.49 7.60
N ALA A 109 5.98 6.09 8.79
CA ALA A 109 6.36 5.37 10.01
C ALA A 109 5.24 4.48 10.55
N ASN A 110 3.97 4.87 10.33
CA ASN A 110 2.81 4.15 10.85
C ASN A 110 1.84 3.83 9.71
N CYS A 111 1.27 2.62 9.80
CA CYS A 111 0.31 2.13 8.82
C CYS A 111 -0.74 1.26 9.50
N SER A 112 -1.97 1.36 9.03
CA SER A 112 -3.04 0.41 9.30
C SER A 112 -3.89 0.22 8.06
N PHE A 113 -4.59 -0.91 8.00
CA PHE A 113 -5.49 -1.24 6.91
C PHE A 113 -6.89 -1.47 7.45
N ALA A 114 -7.89 -0.93 6.77
CA ALA A 114 -9.30 -1.17 7.11
C ALA A 114 -10.05 -1.63 5.87
N ALA A 115 -10.83 -2.70 5.99
CA ALA A 115 -11.55 -3.25 4.86
C ALA A 115 -12.90 -3.86 5.22
N ALA A 116 -13.83 -3.70 4.28
CA ALA A 116 -14.99 -4.56 4.08
C ALA A 116 -15.16 -4.70 2.56
N TYR A 117 -14.91 -5.91 2.04
CA TYR A 117 -15.01 -6.14 0.59
C TYR A 117 -16.32 -5.57 0.02
N PRO A 118 -16.32 -4.83 -1.09
CA PRO A 118 -15.20 -4.60 -2.02
C PRO A 118 -14.30 -3.39 -1.70
N LEU A 119 -14.43 -2.78 -0.54
CA LEU A 119 -13.78 -1.53 -0.15
C LEU A 119 -12.58 -1.77 0.76
N GLY A 120 -11.54 -0.96 0.60
CA GLY A 120 -10.36 -0.97 1.47
C GLY A 120 -9.74 0.41 1.62
N GLN A 121 -9.10 0.63 2.75
CA GLN A 121 -8.39 1.87 3.09
C GLN A 121 -7.04 1.54 3.71
N VAL A 122 -6.00 2.25 3.28
CA VAL A 122 -4.70 2.27 3.96
C VAL A 122 -4.55 3.63 4.64
N LEU A 123 -4.31 3.62 5.92
CA LEU A 123 -4.09 4.83 6.71
C LEU A 123 -2.60 4.96 7.01
N LEU A 124 -1.98 6.06 6.56
CA LEU A 124 -0.56 6.32 6.69
C LEU A 124 -0.33 7.57 7.50
N SER A 125 0.57 7.50 8.48
CA SER A 125 1.00 8.65 9.27
C SER A 125 2.48 8.56 9.63
N ASP A 126 3.09 9.74 9.79
CA ASP A 126 4.49 9.87 10.18
C ASP A 126 4.63 11.16 10.99
N PRO A 127 5.21 11.12 12.21
CA PRO A 127 5.40 12.33 13.01
C PRO A 127 6.28 13.38 12.32
N ASN A 128 7.11 12.98 11.37
CA ASN A 128 8.00 13.85 10.60
C ASN A 128 7.37 14.34 9.29
N THR A 129 6.06 14.19 9.10
CA THR A 129 5.35 14.70 7.92
C THR A 129 4.21 15.63 8.34
N PRO A 130 3.96 16.71 7.57
CA PRO A 130 2.87 17.64 7.86
C PRO A 130 1.49 17.11 7.47
N VAL A 131 1.44 15.90 6.90
CA VAL A 131 0.23 15.31 6.35
C VAL A 131 0.02 13.88 6.82
N ARG A 132 -1.24 13.48 6.91
CA ARG A 132 -1.68 12.09 6.99
C ARG A 132 -2.31 11.71 5.67
N VAL A 133 -2.15 10.48 5.26
CA VAL A 133 -2.66 9.98 3.99
C VAL A 133 -3.63 8.85 4.22
N ARG A 134 -4.71 8.86 3.48
CA ARG A 134 -5.65 7.75 3.35
C ARG A 134 -5.70 7.36 1.87
N LEU A 135 -5.25 6.16 1.56
CA LEU A 135 -5.49 5.55 0.26
C LEU A 135 -6.82 4.82 0.34
N GLU A 136 -7.69 5.08 -0.60
CA GLU A 136 -8.97 4.39 -0.72
C GLU A 136 -8.97 3.58 -2.02
N ALA A 137 -9.42 2.34 -1.92
CA ALA A 137 -9.50 1.43 -3.04
C ALA A 137 -10.80 0.62 -3.00
N PHE A 138 -11.26 0.20 -4.17
CA PHE A 138 -12.39 -0.70 -4.28
C PHE A 138 -12.20 -1.68 -5.42
N ASN A 139 -12.76 -2.87 -5.27
CA ASN A 139 -12.89 -3.81 -6.36
C ASN A 139 -14.17 -3.51 -7.13
N PRO A 140 -14.11 -3.22 -8.45
CA PRO A 140 -15.29 -2.92 -9.25
C PRO A 140 -16.16 -4.16 -9.52
N LEU A 141 -15.65 -5.37 -9.27
CA LEU A 141 -16.39 -6.60 -9.38
C LEU A 141 -17.26 -6.79 -8.12
N VAL A 142 -18.43 -6.19 -8.14
CA VAL A 142 -19.45 -6.43 -7.12
C VAL A 142 -20.28 -7.63 -7.57
N PRO A 143 -20.46 -8.67 -6.71
CA PRO A 143 -21.30 -9.82 -7.04
C PRO A 143 -22.76 -9.44 -7.24
#